data_27826a0339fe39bf7e73f5c7ad6d58a7
#
_entry.id   27826a0339fe39bf7e73f5c7ad6d58a7
#
_cell.length_a   1.000
_cell.length_b   1.000
_cell.length_c   1.000
_cell.angle_alpha   90.00
_cell.angle_beta   90.00
_cell.angle_gamma   90.00
#
_symmetry.space_group_name_H-M   'P 1'
#
loop_
_entity.id
_entity.type
_entity.pdbx_description
1 polymer ?
#
loop_
_entity_poly.entity_id
_entity_poly.type
_entity_poly.pdbx_seq_one_letter_code
_entity_poly.pdbx_strand_id
1 'polypeptide(L)'
;MKDLILKDVSFSYPGGFLAVDNINMEIKSGENVAIVGQNGAGKTTTVKMMNGLLKPTKGDVLIGDMNTKNYTTAQISQVVGYVFQNPDDQIFHSTVESEVRFGPKMMKLDQTEEDKRVEEALRLTGMDAYKDENPFNLPLSIRKFVTIAAVIAMNTDILIFDEPTAGQDMEGNQRLGNILKLLHEHGKTVITISHDMEFVADNFQKIIVMAKKKVVKEGTPSEIFWDFETLEKAMLKQPYVSRVCRALGIEGGIISIDEAVEKIMGRERICREKRD
;
A
#
# COMPACT_ATOMS: atom_id res chain seq x y z
N MET A 1 3.86 -0.25 19.27
CA MET A 1 3.83 -0.43 17.83
C MET A 1 4.46 -1.77 17.50
N LYS A 2 4.04 -2.43 16.42
CA LYS A 2 4.41 -3.84 16.16
C LYS A 2 5.07 -3.96 14.80
N ASP A 3 6.27 -4.57 14.77
CA ASP A 3 6.92 -4.92 13.51
C ASP A 3 6.18 -6.10 12.86
N LEU A 4 6.21 -6.16 11.52
CA LEU A 4 5.65 -7.26 10.76
C LEU A 4 6.79 -8.02 10.08
N ILE A 5 6.92 -9.31 10.41
CA ILE A 5 8.05 -10.13 9.97
C ILE A 5 7.54 -11.41 9.33
N LEU A 6 8.03 -11.72 8.13
CA LEU A 6 7.85 -12.98 7.45
C LEU A 6 9.17 -13.76 7.50
N LYS A 7 9.14 -14.98 8.04
CA LYS A 7 10.35 -15.86 8.16
C LYS A 7 10.13 -17.14 7.38
N ASP A 8 10.91 -17.34 6.30
CA ASP A 8 10.92 -18.53 5.44
C ASP A 8 9.52 -18.92 4.94
N VAL A 9 8.69 -17.90 4.63
CA VAL A 9 7.27 -18.06 4.33
C VAL A 9 7.08 -18.63 2.94
N SER A 10 6.33 -19.74 2.87
CA SER A 10 5.81 -20.29 1.61
C SER A 10 4.30 -20.53 1.73
N PHE A 11 3.60 -20.39 0.62
CA PHE A 11 2.17 -20.67 0.55
C PHE A 11 1.80 -21.37 -0.75
N SER A 12 1.03 -22.45 -0.61
CA SER A 12 0.39 -23.14 -1.73
C SER A 12 -1.12 -23.18 -1.53
N TYR A 13 -1.86 -22.87 -2.59
CA TYR A 13 -3.32 -23.04 -2.59
C TYR A 13 -3.72 -24.52 -2.58
N PRO A 14 -4.95 -24.85 -2.15
CA PRO A 14 -5.51 -26.17 -2.38
C PRO A 14 -5.37 -26.57 -3.86
N GLY A 15 -4.86 -27.77 -4.13
CA GLY A 15 -4.52 -28.21 -5.48
C GLY A 15 -3.03 -28.07 -5.84
N GLY A 16 -2.20 -27.62 -4.92
CA GLY A 16 -0.73 -27.66 -5.04
C GLY A 16 -0.10 -26.46 -5.77
N PHE A 17 -0.89 -25.45 -6.17
CA PHE A 17 -0.32 -24.28 -6.80
C PHE A 17 0.47 -23.45 -5.80
N LEU A 18 1.80 -23.45 -5.93
CA LEU A 18 2.70 -22.62 -5.14
C LEU A 18 2.53 -21.15 -5.54
N ALA A 19 2.13 -20.29 -4.62
CA ALA A 19 1.92 -18.85 -4.86
C ALA A 19 3.01 -17.96 -4.28
N VAL A 20 3.65 -18.39 -3.19
CA VAL A 20 4.76 -17.72 -2.52
C VAL A 20 5.79 -18.77 -2.14
N ASP A 21 7.08 -18.49 -2.40
CA ASP A 21 8.19 -19.43 -2.24
C ASP A 21 9.32 -18.83 -1.38
N ASN A 22 9.41 -19.31 -0.14
CA ASN A 22 10.49 -19.01 0.80
C ASN A 22 10.84 -17.52 0.89
N ILE A 23 9.86 -16.67 1.18
CA ILE A 23 10.09 -15.24 1.34
C ILE A 23 10.48 -14.89 2.78
N ASN A 24 11.45 -13.98 2.87
CA ASN A 24 11.82 -13.30 4.09
C ASN A 24 11.58 -11.81 3.87
N MET A 25 10.95 -11.13 4.84
CA MET A 25 10.57 -9.72 4.74
C MET A 25 10.42 -9.15 6.14
N GLU A 26 10.93 -7.94 6.35
CA GLU A 26 10.73 -7.20 7.58
C GLU A 26 10.20 -5.80 7.27
N ILE A 27 9.07 -5.46 7.89
CA ILE A 27 8.47 -4.13 7.84
C ILE A 27 8.40 -3.62 9.27
N LYS A 28 9.15 -2.57 9.56
CA LYS A 28 9.22 -1.96 10.87
C LYS A 28 7.97 -1.14 11.14
N SER A 29 7.64 -1.03 12.41
CA SER A 29 6.56 -0.17 12.86
C SER A 29 6.75 1.27 12.38
N GLY A 30 5.70 1.84 11.81
CA GLY A 30 5.71 3.21 11.26
C GLY A 30 6.32 3.33 9.86
N GLU A 31 6.79 2.25 9.22
CA GLU A 31 7.24 2.31 7.83
C GLU A 31 6.09 2.50 6.83
N ASN A 32 6.36 3.23 5.77
CA ASN A 32 5.49 3.36 4.59
C ASN A 32 6.11 2.60 3.41
N VAL A 33 5.52 1.45 3.04
CA VAL A 33 6.12 0.45 2.16
C VAL A 33 5.23 0.15 0.97
N ALA A 34 5.79 0.19 -0.24
CA ALA A 34 5.13 -0.33 -1.43
C ALA A 34 5.64 -1.74 -1.78
N ILE A 35 4.73 -2.67 -2.05
CA ILE A 35 5.04 -4.00 -2.60
C ILE A 35 4.69 -3.99 -4.08
N VAL A 36 5.69 -4.11 -4.94
CA VAL A 36 5.55 -4.03 -6.39
C VAL A 36 6.00 -5.31 -7.09
N GLY A 37 5.56 -5.52 -8.33
CA GLY A 37 5.92 -6.69 -9.12
C GLY A 37 4.81 -7.06 -10.09
N GLN A 38 5.10 -7.92 -11.07
CA GLN A 38 4.14 -8.35 -12.06
C GLN A 38 2.94 -9.11 -11.46
N ASN A 39 1.87 -9.27 -12.26
CA ASN A 39 0.75 -10.13 -11.90
C ASN A 39 1.23 -11.58 -11.71
N GLY A 40 0.73 -12.22 -10.65
CA GLY A 40 1.17 -13.58 -10.29
C GLY A 40 2.52 -13.65 -9.53
N ALA A 41 3.15 -12.51 -9.17
CA ALA A 41 4.36 -12.49 -8.36
C ALA A 41 4.15 -12.93 -6.89
N GLY A 42 2.89 -13.04 -6.45
CA GLY A 42 2.55 -13.47 -5.08
C GLY A 42 2.18 -12.32 -4.13
N LYS A 43 2.12 -11.07 -4.59
CA LYS A 43 1.88 -9.88 -3.75
C LYS A 43 0.62 -9.98 -2.88
N THR A 44 -0.56 -10.12 -3.50
CA THR A 44 -1.84 -10.24 -2.79
C THR A 44 -1.87 -11.45 -1.85
N THR A 45 -1.28 -12.58 -2.26
CA THR A 45 -1.16 -13.76 -1.40
C THR A 45 -0.30 -13.45 -0.17
N THR A 46 0.79 -12.73 -0.35
CA THR A 46 1.68 -12.32 0.75
C THR A 46 0.95 -11.43 1.76
N VAL A 47 0.27 -10.37 1.31
CA VAL A 47 -0.45 -9.49 2.24
C VAL A 47 -1.67 -10.16 2.88
N LYS A 48 -2.33 -11.12 2.20
CA LYS A 48 -3.37 -11.95 2.81
C LYS A 48 -2.84 -12.89 3.90
N MET A 49 -1.58 -13.22 3.91
CA MET A 49 -0.95 -13.91 5.05
C MET A 49 -0.62 -12.93 6.19
N MET A 50 -0.27 -11.67 5.88
CA MET A 50 -0.03 -10.64 6.90
C MET A 50 -1.28 -10.28 7.69
N ASN A 51 -2.46 -10.24 7.06
CA ASN A 51 -3.73 -9.95 7.73
C ASN A 51 -4.45 -11.21 8.25
N GLY A 52 -3.84 -12.38 8.08
CA GLY A 52 -4.36 -13.66 8.58
C GLY A 52 -5.52 -14.27 7.79
N LEU A 53 -5.92 -13.70 6.64
CA LEU A 53 -6.89 -14.31 5.72
C LEU A 53 -6.36 -15.62 5.14
N LEU A 54 -5.04 -15.70 4.93
CA LEU A 54 -4.36 -16.93 4.59
C LEU A 54 -3.35 -17.29 5.67
N LYS A 55 -3.13 -18.59 5.87
CA LYS A 55 -2.09 -19.09 6.79
C LYS A 55 -0.95 -19.68 5.96
N PRO A 56 0.31 -19.34 6.27
CA PRO A 56 1.44 -19.87 5.52
C PRO A 56 1.51 -21.41 5.63
N THR A 57 1.83 -22.07 4.53
CA THR A 57 2.04 -23.54 4.52
C THR A 57 3.40 -23.92 5.11
N LYS A 58 4.39 -23.00 5.03
CA LYS A 58 5.70 -23.11 5.70
C LYS A 58 6.10 -21.73 6.20
N GLY A 59 7.02 -21.71 7.18
CA GLY A 59 7.52 -20.48 7.78
C GLY A 59 6.49 -19.78 8.65
N ASP A 60 6.77 -18.58 9.13
CA ASP A 60 5.96 -17.87 10.11
C ASP A 60 5.76 -16.41 9.71
N VAL A 61 4.55 -15.89 9.95
CA VAL A 61 4.22 -14.47 9.84
C VAL A 61 3.96 -13.94 11.25
N LEU A 62 4.77 -12.98 11.69
CA LEU A 62 4.77 -12.42 13.03
C LEU A 62 4.33 -10.95 12.97
N ILE A 63 3.46 -10.55 13.87
CA ILE A 63 3.03 -9.16 14.09
C ILE A 63 3.39 -8.83 15.54
N GLY A 64 4.56 -8.25 15.77
CA GLY A 64 5.17 -8.23 17.09
C GLY A 64 5.32 -9.65 17.63
N ASP A 65 4.72 -9.94 18.78
CA ASP A 65 4.75 -11.26 19.41
C ASP A 65 3.65 -12.23 18.89
N MET A 66 2.77 -11.75 17.99
CA MET A 66 1.65 -12.55 17.47
C MET A 66 2.09 -13.35 16.23
N ASN A 67 2.18 -14.68 16.33
CA ASN A 67 2.27 -15.53 15.14
C ASN A 67 0.88 -15.73 14.53
N THR A 68 0.68 -15.31 13.30
CA THR A 68 -0.65 -15.35 12.64
C THR A 68 -1.29 -16.73 12.60
N LYS A 69 -0.52 -17.82 12.67
CA LYS A 69 -1.03 -19.18 12.71
C LYS A 69 -1.88 -19.46 13.97
N ASN A 70 -1.57 -18.78 15.08
CA ASN A 70 -2.17 -19.02 16.38
C ASN A 70 -3.41 -18.16 16.67
N TYR A 71 -3.76 -17.24 15.75
CA TYR A 71 -4.85 -16.29 15.94
C TYR A 71 -5.88 -16.42 14.82
N THR A 72 -7.13 -16.13 15.13
CA THR A 72 -8.19 -16.01 14.13
C THR A 72 -8.02 -14.74 13.31
N THR A 73 -8.60 -14.70 12.10
CA THR A 73 -8.59 -13.49 11.27
C THR A 73 -9.23 -12.30 12.01
N ALA A 74 -10.30 -12.52 12.76
CA ALA A 74 -10.96 -11.49 13.57
C ALA A 74 -10.05 -10.89 14.66
N GLN A 75 -9.17 -11.70 15.28
CA GLN A 75 -8.18 -11.19 16.24
C GLN A 75 -7.08 -10.40 15.55
N ILE A 76 -6.63 -10.84 14.38
CA ILE A 76 -5.59 -10.14 13.61
C ILE A 76 -6.14 -8.83 13.05
N SER A 77 -7.40 -8.77 12.62
CA SER A 77 -8.02 -7.54 12.09
C SER A 77 -8.12 -6.40 13.11
N GLN A 78 -7.98 -6.68 14.40
CA GLN A 78 -7.87 -5.63 15.43
C GLN A 78 -6.51 -4.89 15.38
N VAL A 79 -5.52 -5.46 14.71
CA VAL A 79 -4.16 -4.91 14.59
C VAL A 79 -3.79 -4.54 13.16
N VAL A 80 -4.31 -5.30 12.20
CA VAL A 80 -4.04 -5.13 10.76
C VAL A 80 -5.33 -4.88 10.01
N GLY A 81 -5.53 -3.64 9.57
CA GLY A 81 -6.60 -3.27 8.65
C GLY A 81 -6.24 -3.64 7.22
N TYR A 82 -7.24 -4.05 6.42
CA TYR A 82 -7.02 -4.46 5.02
C TYR A 82 -8.09 -3.88 4.10
N VAL A 83 -7.66 -3.14 3.11
CA VAL A 83 -8.50 -2.61 2.03
C VAL A 83 -8.38 -3.53 0.82
N PHE A 84 -9.48 -4.15 0.42
CA PHE A 84 -9.51 -5.07 -0.72
C PHE A 84 -9.35 -4.35 -2.06
N GLN A 85 -8.81 -5.05 -3.05
CA GLN A 85 -8.67 -4.54 -4.41
C GLN A 85 -10.01 -4.13 -5.03
N ASN A 86 -11.02 -5.01 -4.90
CA ASN A 86 -12.39 -4.72 -5.31
C ASN A 86 -13.24 -4.33 -4.10
N PRO A 87 -13.79 -3.11 -4.03
CA PRO A 87 -14.63 -2.68 -2.91
C PRO A 87 -15.90 -3.52 -2.75
N ASP A 88 -16.42 -4.11 -3.82
CA ASP A 88 -17.63 -4.95 -3.78
C ASP A 88 -17.43 -6.25 -2.99
N ASP A 89 -16.18 -6.70 -2.82
CA ASP A 89 -15.84 -7.86 -2.00
C ASP A 89 -15.77 -7.52 -0.51
N GLN A 90 -15.84 -6.24 -0.14
CA GLN A 90 -15.70 -5.75 1.23
C GLN A 90 -17.00 -5.14 1.77
N ILE A 91 -17.74 -4.40 0.93
CA ILE A 91 -18.94 -3.65 1.33
C ILE A 91 -20.15 -4.57 1.44
N PHE A 92 -20.91 -4.46 2.55
CA PHE A 92 -22.13 -5.25 2.77
C PHE A 92 -23.25 -4.49 3.47
N HIS A 93 -23.04 -3.24 3.90
CA HIS A 93 -24.07 -2.41 4.50
C HIS A 93 -24.81 -1.53 3.49
N SER A 94 -26.01 -1.07 3.89
CA SER A 94 -26.89 -0.29 3.01
C SER A 94 -26.58 1.20 2.97
N THR A 95 -25.77 1.73 3.89
CA THR A 95 -25.31 3.12 3.89
C THR A 95 -23.81 3.20 4.13
N VAL A 96 -23.18 4.26 3.62
CA VAL A 96 -21.75 4.55 3.83
C VAL A 96 -21.43 4.62 5.32
N GLU A 97 -22.24 5.34 6.10
CA GLU A 97 -22.02 5.47 7.54
C GLU A 97 -22.08 4.11 8.25
N SER A 98 -23.07 3.28 7.94
CA SER A 98 -23.19 1.96 8.57
C SER A 98 -22.03 1.02 8.21
N GLU A 99 -21.48 1.13 7.00
CA GLU A 99 -20.30 0.39 6.58
C GLU A 99 -19.06 0.83 7.38
N VAL A 100 -18.82 2.15 7.50
CA VAL A 100 -17.68 2.71 8.24
C VAL A 100 -17.77 2.41 9.73
N ARG A 101 -18.98 2.44 10.29
CA ARG A 101 -19.27 2.17 11.71
C ARG A 101 -19.09 0.71 12.12
N PHE A 102 -19.16 -0.21 11.18
CA PHE A 102 -19.14 -1.66 11.49
C PHE A 102 -17.90 -2.09 12.27
N GLY A 103 -16.70 -1.68 11.82
CA GLY A 103 -15.44 -2.02 12.49
C GLY A 103 -15.38 -1.53 13.94
N PRO A 104 -15.50 -0.21 14.19
CA PRO A 104 -15.57 0.37 15.53
C PRO A 104 -16.60 -0.31 16.47
N LYS A 105 -17.80 -0.57 15.95
CA LYS A 105 -18.86 -1.29 16.69
C LYS A 105 -18.45 -2.70 17.09
N MET A 106 -17.81 -3.45 16.19
CA MET A 106 -17.32 -4.81 16.49
C MET A 106 -16.17 -4.81 17.50
N MET A 107 -15.42 -3.71 17.61
CA MET A 107 -14.40 -3.50 18.63
C MET A 107 -14.99 -3.19 20.01
N LYS A 108 -16.31 -3.01 20.10
CA LYS A 108 -17.06 -2.72 21.36
C LYS A 108 -16.57 -1.43 22.04
N LEU A 109 -16.29 -0.42 21.24
CA LEU A 109 -15.95 0.91 21.74
C LEU A 109 -17.18 1.53 22.42
N ASP A 110 -16.95 2.52 23.31
CA ASP A 110 -18.05 3.34 23.77
C ASP A 110 -18.58 4.24 22.64
N GLN A 111 -19.83 4.69 22.74
CA GLN A 111 -20.52 5.41 21.69
C GLN A 111 -19.78 6.69 21.25
N THR A 112 -19.17 7.39 22.20
CA THR A 112 -18.46 8.65 21.93
C THR A 112 -17.21 8.43 21.08
N GLU A 113 -16.41 7.40 21.42
CA GLU A 113 -15.21 7.04 20.67
C GLU A 113 -15.58 6.43 19.30
N GLU A 114 -16.67 5.63 19.25
CA GLU A 114 -17.19 5.08 17.98
C GLU A 114 -17.58 6.21 17.02
N ASP A 115 -18.42 7.17 17.49
CA ASP A 115 -18.87 8.30 16.66
C ASP A 115 -17.70 9.15 16.20
N LYS A 116 -16.76 9.46 17.10
CA LYS A 116 -15.54 10.22 16.76
C LYS A 116 -14.74 9.55 15.63
N ARG A 117 -14.47 8.25 15.74
CA ARG A 117 -13.69 7.53 14.71
C ARG A 117 -14.40 7.47 13.37
N VAL A 118 -15.72 7.29 13.38
CA VAL A 118 -16.54 7.29 12.16
C VAL A 118 -16.49 8.65 11.48
N GLU A 119 -16.74 9.71 12.22
CA GLU A 119 -16.71 11.08 11.68
C GLU A 119 -15.33 11.48 11.13
N GLU A 120 -14.26 11.15 11.87
CA GLU A 120 -12.89 11.41 11.43
C GLU A 120 -12.55 10.65 10.15
N ALA A 121 -12.92 9.38 10.06
CA ALA A 121 -12.66 8.56 8.88
C ALA A 121 -13.46 9.05 7.65
N LEU A 122 -14.74 9.35 7.82
CA LEU A 122 -15.58 9.93 6.75
C LEU A 122 -15.01 11.24 6.24
N ARG A 123 -14.63 12.15 7.13
CA ARG A 123 -14.05 13.45 6.76
C ARG A 123 -12.71 13.29 6.06
N LEU A 124 -11.82 12.44 6.57
CA LEU A 124 -10.49 12.21 5.99
C LEU A 124 -10.58 11.68 4.55
N THR A 125 -11.56 10.84 4.29
CA THR A 125 -11.76 10.22 2.96
C THR A 125 -12.71 11.04 2.07
N GLY A 126 -13.34 12.13 2.58
CA GLY A 126 -14.34 12.90 1.86
C GLY A 126 -15.66 12.16 1.65
N MET A 127 -15.95 11.17 2.51
CA MET A 127 -17.17 10.37 2.42
C MET A 127 -18.32 10.91 3.30
N ASP A 128 -18.08 11.97 4.05
CA ASP A 128 -19.09 12.66 4.86
C ASP A 128 -20.29 13.17 4.05
N ALA A 129 -20.04 13.63 2.81
CA ALA A 129 -21.12 14.06 1.90
C ALA A 129 -22.01 12.90 1.43
N TYR A 130 -21.54 11.66 1.52
CA TYR A 130 -22.23 10.46 1.04
C TYR A 130 -22.69 9.53 2.16
N LYS A 131 -22.62 9.95 3.44
CA LYS A 131 -22.81 9.09 4.60
C LYS A 131 -24.14 8.33 4.62
N ASP A 132 -25.21 8.93 4.12
CA ASP A 132 -26.56 8.37 4.07
C ASP A 132 -26.85 7.59 2.77
N GLU A 133 -25.94 7.66 1.80
CA GLU A 133 -26.07 7.01 0.49
C GLU A 133 -25.80 5.51 0.58
N ASN A 134 -26.42 4.78 -0.31
CA ASN A 134 -26.05 3.36 -0.50
C ASN A 134 -24.71 3.30 -1.28
N PRO A 135 -23.68 2.63 -0.73
CA PRO A 135 -22.37 2.54 -1.38
C PRO A 135 -22.43 2.01 -2.81
N PHE A 136 -23.36 1.08 -3.10
CA PHE A 136 -23.50 0.48 -4.44
C PHE A 136 -24.08 1.43 -5.48
N ASN A 137 -24.68 2.55 -5.07
CA ASN A 137 -25.12 3.62 -5.98
C ASN A 137 -23.99 4.56 -6.38
N LEU A 138 -22.85 4.52 -5.66
CA LEU A 138 -21.71 5.38 -5.92
C LEU A 138 -20.83 4.81 -7.05
N PRO A 139 -20.15 5.65 -7.85
CA PRO A 139 -19.12 5.23 -8.79
C PRO A 139 -18.04 4.37 -8.11
N LEU A 140 -17.43 3.46 -8.84
CA LEU A 140 -16.41 2.53 -8.30
C LEU A 140 -15.25 3.27 -7.62
N SER A 141 -14.80 4.39 -8.21
CA SER A 141 -13.73 5.23 -7.65
C SER A 141 -14.10 5.80 -6.28
N ILE A 142 -15.33 6.30 -6.12
CA ILE A 142 -15.84 6.82 -4.84
C ILE A 142 -16.07 5.67 -3.85
N ARG A 143 -16.66 4.56 -4.31
CA ARG A 143 -16.92 3.37 -3.48
C ARG A 143 -15.64 2.83 -2.82
N LYS A 144 -14.50 2.93 -3.48
CA LYS A 144 -13.21 2.57 -2.91
C LYS A 144 -12.84 3.39 -1.68
N PHE A 145 -13.18 4.69 -1.65
CA PHE A 145 -12.96 5.52 -0.46
C PHE A 145 -13.87 5.13 0.71
N VAL A 146 -15.03 4.53 0.46
CA VAL A 146 -15.88 3.95 1.52
C VAL A 146 -15.14 2.82 2.24
N THR A 147 -14.52 1.89 1.49
CA THR A 147 -13.74 0.79 2.09
C THR A 147 -12.50 1.30 2.83
N ILE A 148 -11.86 2.33 2.31
CA ILE A 148 -10.73 3.01 2.97
C ILE A 148 -11.19 3.64 4.29
N ALA A 149 -12.33 4.37 4.29
CA ALA A 149 -12.90 4.95 5.50
C ALA A 149 -13.22 3.89 6.56
N ALA A 150 -13.84 2.77 6.15
CA ALA A 150 -14.18 1.67 7.05
C ALA A 150 -12.94 1.08 7.74
N VAL A 151 -11.82 0.95 7.02
CA VAL A 151 -10.58 0.44 7.58
C VAL A 151 -9.88 1.48 8.48
N ILE A 152 -9.89 2.76 8.09
CA ILE A 152 -9.32 3.85 8.89
C ILE A 152 -10.06 3.99 10.23
N ALA A 153 -11.38 3.88 10.22
CA ALA A 153 -12.21 3.99 11.43
C ALA A 153 -11.86 2.93 12.49
N MET A 154 -11.33 1.78 12.08
CA MET A 154 -10.82 0.76 13.01
C MET A 154 -9.58 1.21 13.79
N ASN A 155 -8.83 2.20 13.29
CA ASN A 155 -7.63 2.77 13.91
C ASN A 155 -6.53 1.74 14.23
N THR A 156 -6.35 0.74 13.37
CA THR A 156 -5.34 -0.33 13.52
C THR A 156 -3.91 0.21 13.43
N ASP A 157 -2.93 -0.53 13.95
CA ASP A 157 -1.50 -0.15 13.91
C ASP A 157 -0.92 -0.28 12.48
N ILE A 158 -1.37 -1.29 11.74
CA ILE A 158 -0.92 -1.61 10.39
C ILE A 158 -2.12 -1.50 9.44
N LEU A 159 -1.94 -0.82 8.32
CA LEU A 159 -2.94 -0.73 7.25
C LEU A 159 -2.36 -1.25 5.95
N ILE A 160 -3.07 -2.16 5.32
CA ILE A 160 -2.71 -2.76 4.04
C ILE A 160 -3.72 -2.32 2.97
N PHE A 161 -3.22 -1.79 1.86
CA PHE A 161 -4.03 -1.37 0.72
C PHE A 161 -3.65 -2.22 -0.50
N ASP A 162 -4.60 -3.02 -0.99
CA ASP A 162 -4.38 -3.87 -2.17
C ASP A 162 -4.89 -3.15 -3.42
N GLU A 163 -3.98 -2.66 -4.27
CA GLU A 163 -4.24 -1.93 -5.52
C GLU A 163 -5.23 -0.75 -5.36
N PRO A 164 -4.99 0.19 -4.43
CA PRO A 164 -5.94 1.26 -4.15
C PRO A 164 -6.06 2.28 -5.28
N THR A 165 -5.04 2.42 -6.13
CA THR A 165 -5.01 3.33 -7.29
C THR A 165 -5.82 2.83 -8.48
N ALA A 166 -6.17 1.53 -8.51
CA ALA A 166 -6.90 0.95 -9.63
C ALA A 166 -8.29 1.59 -9.80
N GLY A 167 -8.55 2.18 -10.97
CA GLY A 167 -9.82 2.85 -11.27
C GLY A 167 -9.95 4.26 -10.69
N GLN A 168 -8.88 4.82 -10.15
CA GLN A 168 -8.82 6.22 -9.72
C GLN A 168 -8.36 7.12 -10.87
N ASP A 169 -8.89 8.34 -10.89
CA ASP A 169 -8.36 9.45 -11.69
C ASP A 169 -7.23 10.19 -10.93
N MET A 170 -6.75 11.28 -11.51
CA MET A 170 -5.68 12.07 -10.91
C MET A 170 -6.07 12.65 -9.55
N GLU A 171 -7.31 13.14 -9.40
CA GLU A 171 -7.80 13.69 -8.13
C GLU A 171 -7.92 12.60 -7.06
N GLY A 172 -8.45 11.43 -7.43
CA GLY A 172 -8.53 10.26 -6.56
C GLY A 172 -7.16 9.77 -6.10
N ASN A 173 -6.18 9.72 -7.00
CA ASN A 173 -4.80 9.36 -6.66
C ASN A 173 -4.15 10.39 -5.73
N GLN A 174 -4.36 11.68 -5.94
CA GLN A 174 -3.86 12.73 -5.07
C GLN A 174 -4.50 12.65 -3.67
N ARG A 175 -5.81 12.43 -3.59
CA ARG A 175 -6.53 12.23 -2.33
C ARG A 175 -5.98 11.00 -1.59
N LEU A 176 -5.80 9.89 -2.28
CA LEU A 176 -5.21 8.68 -1.72
C LEU A 176 -3.80 8.94 -1.18
N GLY A 177 -2.92 9.58 -1.94
CA GLY A 177 -1.58 9.94 -1.50
C GLY A 177 -1.58 10.77 -0.20
N ASN A 178 -2.46 11.78 -0.12
CA ASN A 178 -2.63 12.59 1.09
C ASN A 178 -3.09 11.75 2.30
N ILE A 179 -4.00 10.79 2.09
CA ILE A 179 -4.45 9.87 3.15
C ILE A 179 -3.29 9.01 3.64
N LEU A 180 -2.52 8.38 2.74
CA LEU A 180 -1.39 7.53 3.11
C LEU A 180 -0.31 8.31 3.87
N LYS A 181 -0.01 9.53 3.42
CA LYS A 181 0.92 10.43 4.08
C LYS A 181 0.47 10.77 5.50
N LEU A 182 -0.79 11.14 5.67
CA LEU A 182 -1.35 11.47 6.98
C LEU A 182 -1.31 10.27 7.93
N LEU A 183 -1.66 9.07 7.45
CA LEU A 183 -1.58 7.84 8.24
C LEU A 183 -0.14 7.57 8.70
N HIS A 184 0.83 7.74 7.81
CA HIS A 184 2.25 7.59 8.13
C HIS A 184 2.73 8.64 9.17
N GLU A 185 2.35 9.92 9.01
CA GLU A 185 2.65 11.00 9.96
C GLU A 185 2.05 10.73 11.35
N HIS A 186 0.93 10.00 11.43
CA HIS A 186 0.35 9.52 12.69
C HIS A 186 1.01 8.23 13.22
N GLY A 187 2.13 7.82 12.66
CA GLY A 187 2.92 6.68 13.11
C GLY A 187 2.32 5.32 12.70
N LYS A 188 1.35 5.28 11.79
CA LYS A 188 0.81 4.01 11.28
C LYS A 188 1.81 3.34 10.33
N THR A 189 1.87 2.03 10.36
CA THR A 189 2.55 1.24 9.34
C THR A 189 1.63 1.10 8.14
N VAL A 190 2.09 1.59 6.98
CA VAL A 190 1.30 1.57 5.74
C VAL A 190 1.96 0.65 4.73
N ILE A 191 1.21 -0.33 4.23
CA ILE A 191 1.68 -1.29 3.22
C ILE A 191 0.73 -1.19 2.03
N THR A 192 1.27 -0.93 0.84
CA THR A 192 0.44 -0.79 -0.37
C THR A 192 0.96 -1.67 -1.48
N ILE A 193 0.10 -2.48 -2.08
CA ILE A 193 0.37 -3.09 -3.37
C ILE A 193 -0.05 -2.11 -4.46
N SER A 194 0.81 -1.82 -5.42
CA SER A 194 0.47 -0.98 -6.57
C SER A 194 1.20 -1.41 -7.84
N HIS A 195 0.55 -1.18 -8.97
CA HIS A 195 1.13 -1.27 -10.32
C HIS A 195 1.42 0.12 -10.92
N ASP A 196 1.06 1.18 -10.21
CA ASP A 196 1.31 2.57 -10.59
C ASP A 196 2.66 3.01 -10.04
N MET A 197 3.70 2.98 -10.88
CA MET A 197 5.07 3.30 -10.47
C MET A 197 5.29 4.78 -10.21
N GLU A 198 4.49 5.67 -10.82
CA GLU A 198 4.49 7.11 -10.53
C GLU A 198 4.00 7.32 -9.10
N PHE A 199 2.82 6.76 -8.79
CA PHE A 199 2.24 6.83 -7.45
C PHE A 199 3.18 6.26 -6.38
N VAL A 200 3.87 5.15 -6.70
CA VAL A 200 4.83 4.53 -5.79
C VAL A 200 6.05 5.43 -5.58
N ALA A 201 6.59 6.04 -6.64
CA ALA A 201 7.75 6.94 -6.54
C ALA A 201 7.44 8.16 -5.66
N ASP A 202 6.23 8.72 -5.78
CA ASP A 202 5.83 9.95 -5.10
C ASP A 202 5.44 9.75 -3.62
N ASN A 203 4.99 8.54 -3.25
CA ASN A 203 4.31 8.36 -1.95
C ASN A 203 5.01 7.40 -0.98
N PHE A 204 6.04 6.65 -1.39
CA PHE A 204 6.66 5.63 -0.55
C PHE A 204 8.15 5.85 -0.35
N GLN A 205 8.64 5.47 0.83
CA GLN A 205 10.06 5.58 1.21
C GLN A 205 10.80 4.25 1.02
N LYS A 206 10.09 3.13 1.05
CA LYS A 206 10.64 1.78 0.87
C LYS A 206 9.80 1.03 -0.15
N ILE A 207 10.48 0.33 -1.05
CA ILE A 207 9.87 -0.55 -2.04
C ILE A 207 10.38 -1.97 -1.82
N ILE A 208 9.46 -2.93 -1.83
CA ILE A 208 9.76 -4.36 -1.84
C ILE A 208 9.33 -4.90 -3.20
N VAL A 209 10.29 -5.40 -3.96
CA VAL A 209 10.05 -5.93 -5.30
C VAL A 209 9.86 -7.44 -5.23
N MET A 210 8.73 -7.90 -5.74
CA MET A 210 8.43 -9.33 -5.86
C MET A 210 8.41 -9.78 -7.32
N ALA A 211 9.10 -10.88 -7.61
CA ALA A 211 9.06 -11.55 -8.90
C ALA A 211 9.13 -13.07 -8.70
N LYS A 212 8.46 -13.82 -9.57
CA LYS A 212 8.49 -15.30 -9.57
C LYS A 212 8.26 -15.89 -8.17
N LYS A 213 7.31 -15.34 -7.42
CA LYS A 213 6.88 -15.78 -6.08
C LYS A 213 7.89 -15.52 -4.95
N LYS A 214 8.92 -14.71 -5.19
CA LYS A 214 10.00 -14.39 -4.25
C LYS A 214 10.14 -12.88 -4.09
N VAL A 215 10.69 -12.44 -2.96
CA VAL A 215 11.26 -11.10 -2.83
C VAL A 215 12.59 -11.11 -3.57
N VAL A 216 12.77 -10.16 -4.49
CA VAL A 216 14.00 -10.07 -5.31
C VAL A 216 14.89 -8.90 -4.92
N LYS A 217 14.30 -7.84 -4.39
CA LYS A 217 15.02 -6.67 -3.88
C LYS A 217 14.16 -5.82 -2.95
N GLU A 218 14.80 -5.18 -2.00
CA GLU A 218 14.24 -4.10 -1.17
C GLU A 218 15.14 -2.88 -1.27
N GLY A 219 14.59 -1.69 -1.20
CA GLY A 219 15.34 -0.44 -1.25
C GLY A 219 14.45 0.79 -1.33
N THR A 220 15.07 1.96 -1.43
CA THR A 220 14.39 3.23 -1.69
C THR A 220 13.87 3.29 -3.14
N PRO A 221 12.90 4.15 -3.45
CA PRO A 221 12.44 4.34 -4.83
C PRO A 221 13.58 4.62 -5.81
N SER A 222 14.54 5.46 -5.42
CA SER A 222 15.72 5.78 -6.23
C SER A 222 16.56 4.53 -6.54
N GLU A 223 16.86 3.70 -5.53
CA GLU A 223 17.64 2.47 -5.69
C GLU A 223 16.93 1.41 -6.54
N ILE A 224 15.61 1.32 -6.43
CA ILE A 224 14.81 0.34 -7.17
C ILE A 224 14.59 0.78 -8.62
N PHE A 225 14.15 2.02 -8.84
CA PHE A 225 13.81 2.48 -10.20
C PHE A 225 15.02 2.74 -11.10
N TRP A 226 16.23 2.76 -10.54
CA TRP A 226 17.48 2.85 -11.31
C TRP A 226 18.27 1.51 -11.37
N ASP A 227 17.72 0.45 -10.80
CA ASP A 227 18.22 -0.93 -10.99
C ASP A 227 17.47 -1.63 -12.12
N PHE A 228 18.02 -1.52 -13.32
CA PHE A 228 17.39 -2.05 -14.54
C PHE A 228 17.28 -3.57 -14.55
N GLU A 229 18.23 -4.27 -13.92
CA GLU A 229 18.17 -5.72 -13.80
C GLU A 229 16.98 -6.17 -12.94
N THR A 230 16.75 -5.47 -11.83
CA THR A 230 15.59 -5.71 -10.96
C THR A 230 14.28 -5.36 -11.67
N LEU A 231 14.21 -4.23 -12.38
CA LEU A 231 13.03 -3.83 -13.14
C LEU A 231 12.68 -4.86 -14.22
N GLU A 232 13.67 -5.34 -14.97
CA GLU A 232 13.48 -6.36 -16.00
C GLU A 232 13.00 -7.69 -15.39
N LYS A 233 13.65 -8.18 -14.33
CA LYS A 233 13.24 -9.40 -13.62
C LYS A 233 11.81 -9.35 -13.10
N ALA A 234 11.38 -8.18 -12.62
CA ALA A 234 10.06 -7.97 -12.06
C ALA A 234 9.03 -7.50 -13.10
N MET A 235 9.46 -7.28 -14.35
CA MET A 235 8.65 -6.71 -15.44
C MET A 235 7.99 -5.38 -15.04
N LEU A 236 8.73 -4.54 -14.35
CA LEU A 236 8.31 -3.22 -13.91
C LEU A 236 8.78 -2.15 -14.89
N LYS A 237 8.00 -1.08 -15.00
CA LYS A 237 8.37 0.12 -15.75
C LYS A 237 9.03 1.12 -14.82
N GLN A 238 10.06 1.79 -15.29
CA GLN A 238 10.64 2.94 -14.62
C GLN A 238 9.66 4.13 -14.70
N PRO A 239 9.53 4.98 -13.66
CA PRO A 239 8.76 6.22 -13.71
C PRO A 239 9.12 7.11 -14.91
N TYR A 240 8.14 7.88 -15.41
CA TYR A 240 8.34 8.68 -16.63
C TYR A 240 9.47 9.68 -16.49
N VAL A 241 9.56 10.40 -15.36
CA VAL A 241 10.63 11.36 -15.11
C VAL A 241 12.00 10.70 -15.15
N SER A 242 12.15 9.53 -14.53
CA SER A 242 13.39 8.76 -14.54
C SER A 242 13.77 8.31 -15.95
N ARG A 243 12.77 7.91 -16.77
CA ARG A 243 12.98 7.54 -18.18
C ARG A 243 13.45 8.71 -19.03
N VAL A 244 12.87 9.91 -18.82
CA VAL A 244 13.30 11.14 -19.51
C VAL A 244 14.73 11.48 -19.10
N CYS A 245 15.04 11.49 -17.82
CA CYS A 245 16.40 11.75 -17.33
C CYS A 245 17.42 10.79 -17.95
N ARG A 246 17.09 9.48 -17.97
CA ARG A 246 17.94 8.48 -18.62
C ARG A 246 18.14 8.75 -20.10
N ALA A 247 17.11 9.11 -20.85
CA ALA A 247 17.21 9.42 -22.28
C ALA A 247 18.08 10.64 -22.55
N LEU A 248 18.13 11.61 -21.61
CA LEU A 248 18.98 12.79 -21.64
C LEU A 248 20.41 12.52 -21.10
N GLY A 249 20.75 11.28 -20.75
CA GLY A 249 22.02 10.91 -20.14
C GLY A 249 22.23 11.55 -18.76
N ILE A 250 21.13 11.80 -18.00
CA ILE A 250 21.16 12.31 -16.64
C ILE A 250 21.05 11.10 -15.72
N GLU A 251 22.14 10.77 -15.04
CA GLU A 251 22.21 9.70 -14.05
C GLU A 251 22.05 10.26 -12.64
N GLY A 252 21.78 9.41 -11.66
CA GLY A 252 21.81 9.78 -10.25
C GLY A 252 20.53 9.54 -9.46
N GLY A 253 19.73 8.54 -9.84
CA GLY A 253 18.63 8.07 -9.00
C GLY A 253 17.41 9.01 -8.98
N ILE A 254 17.23 9.83 -10.00
CA ILE A 254 16.16 10.83 -10.09
C ILE A 254 14.80 10.16 -10.22
N ILE A 255 13.87 10.49 -9.34
CA ILE A 255 12.53 9.93 -9.29
C ILE A 255 11.42 10.99 -9.31
N SER A 256 11.76 12.28 -9.09
CA SER A 256 10.80 13.39 -9.07
C SER A 256 11.11 14.44 -10.15
N ILE A 257 10.09 15.22 -10.53
CA ILE A 257 10.24 16.33 -11.47
C ILE A 257 11.16 17.41 -10.92
N ASP A 258 11.06 17.72 -9.63
CA ASP A 258 11.87 18.75 -8.98
C ASP A 258 13.37 18.37 -9.03
N GLU A 259 13.71 17.12 -8.68
CA GLU A 259 15.09 16.62 -8.83
C GLU A 259 15.60 16.70 -10.27
N ALA A 260 14.75 16.38 -11.25
CA ALA A 260 15.09 16.46 -12.66
C ALA A 260 15.38 17.91 -13.09
N VAL A 261 14.52 18.85 -12.67
CA VAL A 261 14.70 20.30 -12.95
C VAL A 261 16.01 20.80 -12.35
N GLU A 262 16.29 20.50 -11.09
CA GLU A 262 17.55 20.90 -10.44
C GLU A 262 18.79 20.39 -11.20
N LYS A 263 18.77 19.13 -11.62
CA LYS A 263 19.88 18.52 -12.39
C LYS A 263 20.05 19.14 -13.76
N ILE A 264 18.96 19.44 -14.47
CA ILE A 264 19.00 20.06 -15.79
C ILE A 264 19.52 21.49 -15.69
N MET A 265 18.97 22.30 -14.77
CA MET A 265 19.40 23.69 -14.56
C MET A 265 20.86 23.79 -14.09
N GLY A 266 21.30 22.85 -13.23
CA GLY A 266 22.69 22.76 -12.80
C GLY A 266 23.65 22.47 -13.94
N ARG A 267 23.27 21.61 -14.90
CA ARG A 267 24.07 21.36 -16.13
C ARG A 267 24.16 22.58 -17.02
N GLU A 268 23.08 23.32 -17.20
CA GLU A 268 23.11 24.55 -18.02
C GLU A 268 24.03 25.62 -17.44
N ARG A 269 24.06 25.79 -16.10
CA ARG A 269 25.01 26.71 -15.44
C ARG A 269 26.47 26.34 -15.72
N ILE A 270 26.81 25.07 -15.51
CA ILE A 270 28.17 24.54 -15.77
C ILE A 270 28.58 24.70 -17.26
N CYS A 271 27.63 24.51 -18.17
CA CYS A 271 27.89 24.68 -19.60
C CYS A 271 28.07 26.15 -20.00
N ARG A 272 27.42 27.11 -19.32
CA ARG A 272 27.63 28.55 -19.54
C ARG A 272 28.97 29.02 -19.00
N GLU A 273 29.31 28.62 -17.75
CA GLU A 273 30.60 28.98 -17.12
C GLU A 273 31.85 28.43 -17.86
N LYS A 274 31.70 27.40 -18.67
CA LYS A 274 32.80 26.84 -19.50
C LYS A 274 32.93 27.49 -20.89
N ARG A 275 32.01 28.38 -21.25
CA ARG A 275 32.04 29.12 -22.53
C ARG A 275 32.52 30.55 -22.39
N ASP A 276 32.57 31.07 -21.18
CA ASP A 276 33.20 32.32 -20.78
C ASP A 276 34.65 32.07 -20.33
#